data_e421ef91fae9d103fe05b1b9067985ee
#
_entry.id   e421ef91fae9d103fe05b1b9067985ee
#
_cell.length_a   1.000
_cell.length_b   1.000
_cell.length_c   1.000
_cell.angle_alpha   90.00
_cell.angle_beta   90.00
_cell.angle_gamma   90.00
#
_symmetry.space_group_name_H-M   'P 1'
#
loop_
_entity.id
_entity.type
_entity.pdbx_description
1 polymer ?
#
loop_
_entity_poly.entity_id
_entity_poly.type
_entity_poly.pdbx_seq_one_letter_code
_entity_poly.pdbx_strand_id
1 'polypeptide(L)'
;RCFMGIGRYCCCFCFCRCWRRKRKCVCFEFEDKSFPPNSTSLGNWKGRSRENLDAAILWKRAGDLWEGPAARLFKKRSSPEDIAQGQLGDCWLLAALACLSERAGAIERCFETREISVRGLYKLKLYDGQREEWVRMIIDDYLPTEHGQPIFAQPNGREIWVLLLEKAFAKFCGDYQSLAGGHILWAFQAMTGDNVMHFSKEDSKWCRYDMRQPTDENNKRRIGLRKTEPPEEYKDDEFYKILQTYDALRSVMGAGSDLDGSVSSRNGIRPGHAYSIISTQKVNKFCMLQLRDPWGAFDWSGDWSAKSSLWKQHPNVAKACKFDESGKGFFWMEMKDFIRHFDYIDICHRRTGVGDLRLEIDETSGCCGPLSGCMKGCASYYCCCRGCSALCCEQESRTETVRPSKTCCCV
;
A
#
# COMPACT_ATOMS: atom_id res chain seq x y z
N ARG A 1 -18.17 -23.62 -35.45
CA ARG A 1 -17.15 -23.27 -36.44
C ARG A 1 -17.26 -21.76 -36.71
N CYS A 2 -16.35 -20.98 -36.15
CA CYS A 2 -16.18 -19.57 -36.53
C CYS A 2 -15.29 -19.56 -37.78
N PHE A 3 -15.77 -18.98 -38.84
CA PHE A 3 -14.98 -18.70 -40.03
C PHE A 3 -13.98 -17.58 -39.73
N MET A 4 -12.71 -17.85 -39.92
CA MET A 4 -11.69 -16.81 -40.00
C MET A 4 -11.89 -16.06 -41.33
N GLY A 5 -12.18 -14.82 -41.23
CA GLY A 5 -12.23 -13.95 -42.40
C GLY A 5 -12.97 -12.66 -42.09
N ILE A 6 -12.21 -11.59 -42.04
CA ILE A 6 -12.64 -10.18 -42.06
C ILE A 6 -13.16 -9.68 -40.70
N GLY A 7 -12.24 -9.09 -39.95
CA GLY A 7 -12.51 -8.38 -38.69
C GLY A 7 -13.53 -7.27 -38.85
N ARG A 8 -14.40 -7.18 -37.94
CA ARG A 8 -15.33 -6.14 -37.51
C ARG A 8 -16.81 -6.52 -37.37
N TYR A 9 -17.28 -7.69 -37.81
CA TYR A 9 -18.71 -8.04 -37.74
C TYR A 9 -19.08 -9.16 -36.75
N CYS A 10 -18.14 -9.74 -36.03
CA CYS A 10 -18.43 -10.81 -35.07
C CYS A 10 -19.06 -10.32 -33.75
N CYS A 11 -18.94 -9.02 -33.40
CA CYS A 11 -19.36 -8.49 -32.11
C CYS A 11 -20.87 -8.39 -31.90
N CYS A 12 -21.67 -8.11 -32.98
CA CYS A 12 -23.09 -7.88 -32.81
C CYS A 12 -23.90 -9.15 -32.46
N PHE A 13 -23.54 -10.30 -33.00
CA PHE A 13 -24.30 -11.53 -32.78
C PHE A 13 -24.04 -12.16 -31.42
N CYS A 14 -22.79 -12.11 -30.93
CA CYS A 14 -22.46 -12.54 -29.57
C CYS A 14 -23.07 -11.60 -28.53
N PHE A 15 -23.04 -10.29 -28.76
CA PHE A 15 -23.58 -9.28 -27.85
C PHE A 15 -25.10 -9.45 -27.65
N CYS A 16 -25.85 -9.68 -28.71
CA CYS A 16 -27.29 -9.92 -28.61
C CYS A 16 -27.65 -11.19 -27.86
N ARG A 17 -26.87 -12.27 -28.01
CA ARG A 17 -27.17 -13.54 -27.37
C ARG A 17 -26.76 -13.55 -25.89
N CYS A 18 -25.68 -12.86 -25.51
CA CYS A 18 -25.24 -12.67 -24.13
C CYS A 18 -26.20 -11.72 -23.38
N TRP A 19 -26.67 -10.66 -24.02
CA TRP A 19 -27.62 -9.71 -23.43
C TRP A 19 -28.98 -10.33 -23.11
N ARG A 20 -29.51 -11.17 -24.02
CA ARG A 20 -30.76 -11.90 -23.76
C ARG A 20 -30.68 -12.94 -22.63
N ARG A 21 -29.48 -13.46 -22.33
CA ARG A 21 -29.28 -14.49 -21.28
C ARG A 21 -28.63 -13.98 -20.01
N LYS A 22 -28.35 -12.69 -19.89
CA LYS A 22 -27.57 -12.11 -18.76
C LYS A 22 -26.25 -12.87 -18.47
N ARG A 23 -25.69 -13.57 -19.46
CA ARG A 23 -24.42 -14.26 -19.33
C ARG A 23 -23.27 -13.35 -19.76
N LYS A 24 -22.20 -13.31 -18.95
CA LYS A 24 -20.95 -12.63 -19.32
C LYS A 24 -20.45 -13.19 -20.68
N CYS A 25 -20.01 -12.31 -21.56
CA CYS A 25 -19.44 -12.73 -22.83
C CYS A 25 -17.98 -13.18 -22.61
N VAL A 26 -17.77 -14.48 -22.44
CA VAL A 26 -16.48 -15.10 -22.11
C VAL A 26 -15.38 -14.80 -23.16
N CYS A 27 -15.77 -14.50 -24.40
CA CYS A 27 -14.80 -14.19 -25.47
C CYS A 27 -14.05 -12.87 -25.31
N PHE A 28 -14.40 -12.02 -24.32
CA PHE A 28 -13.74 -10.76 -24.04
C PHE A 28 -13.00 -10.74 -22.70
N GLU A 29 -13.02 -11.81 -21.95
CA GLU A 29 -12.30 -11.88 -20.67
C GLU A 29 -10.80 -11.95 -20.93
N PHE A 30 -10.05 -11.22 -20.11
CA PHE A 30 -8.61 -11.20 -20.15
C PHE A 30 -8.06 -12.26 -19.18
N GLU A 31 -7.07 -13.01 -19.62
CA GLU A 31 -6.27 -13.91 -18.81
C GLU A 31 -4.80 -13.56 -18.98
N ASP A 32 -4.09 -13.40 -17.87
CA ASP A 32 -2.67 -13.09 -17.86
C ASP A 32 -1.83 -14.34 -18.04
N LYS A 33 -1.41 -14.60 -19.27
CA LYS A 33 -0.59 -15.76 -19.60
C LYS A 33 0.81 -15.75 -18.96
N SER A 34 1.30 -14.59 -18.55
CA SER A 34 2.61 -14.47 -17.89
C SER A 34 2.53 -14.66 -16.38
N PHE A 35 1.32 -14.67 -15.82
CA PHE A 35 1.01 -15.00 -14.43
C PHE A 35 -0.30 -15.79 -14.38
N PRO A 36 -0.31 -17.04 -14.89
CA PRO A 36 -1.51 -17.80 -15.12
C PRO A 36 -2.18 -18.25 -13.81
N PRO A 37 -3.50 -18.50 -13.81
CA PRO A 37 -4.25 -18.91 -12.62
C PRO A 37 -4.04 -20.41 -12.33
N ASN A 38 -2.84 -20.78 -11.94
CA ASN A 38 -2.44 -22.14 -11.56
C ASN A 38 -1.26 -22.13 -10.57
N SER A 39 -0.76 -23.31 -10.21
CA SER A 39 0.32 -23.50 -9.24
C SER A 39 1.63 -22.81 -9.59
N THR A 40 1.90 -22.49 -10.86
CA THR A 40 3.13 -21.78 -11.23
C THR A 40 3.17 -20.38 -10.64
N SER A 41 2.02 -19.70 -10.55
CA SER A 41 1.89 -18.39 -9.93
C SER A 41 1.87 -18.42 -8.40
N LEU A 42 1.61 -19.59 -7.79
CA LEU A 42 1.70 -19.78 -6.34
C LEU A 42 3.15 -19.98 -5.86
N GLY A 43 4.03 -20.48 -6.73
CA GLY A 43 5.38 -20.88 -6.36
C GLY A 43 5.40 -22.16 -5.52
N ASN A 44 6.47 -22.36 -4.74
CA ASN A 44 6.61 -23.51 -3.85
C ASN A 44 5.87 -23.28 -2.50
N TRP A 45 4.60 -22.92 -2.59
CA TRP A 45 3.82 -22.56 -1.41
C TRP A 45 3.60 -23.75 -0.48
N LYS A 46 4.00 -23.61 0.79
CA LYS A 46 3.95 -24.64 1.84
C LYS A 46 4.65 -25.94 1.46
N GLY A 47 5.60 -25.93 0.52
CA GLY A 47 6.29 -27.16 0.07
C GLY A 47 5.40 -28.20 -0.59
N ARG A 48 4.19 -27.82 -1.04
CA ARG A 48 3.26 -28.75 -1.72
C ARG A 48 3.66 -28.94 -3.18
N SER A 49 3.43 -30.14 -3.71
CA SER A 49 3.59 -30.38 -5.15
C SER A 49 2.61 -29.55 -5.97
N ARG A 50 2.95 -29.27 -7.23
CA ARG A 50 2.09 -28.49 -8.13
C ARG A 50 0.72 -29.15 -8.33
N GLU A 51 0.69 -30.46 -8.46
CA GLU A 51 -0.55 -31.23 -8.63
C GLU A 51 -1.47 -31.08 -7.41
N ASN A 52 -0.89 -31.11 -6.21
CA ASN A 52 -1.65 -30.91 -4.97
C ASN A 52 -2.15 -29.47 -4.83
N LEU A 53 -1.38 -28.48 -5.30
CA LEU A 53 -1.81 -27.10 -5.29
C LEU A 53 -2.94 -26.86 -6.30
N ASP A 54 -2.81 -27.37 -7.53
CA ASP A 54 -3.85 -27.22 -8.57
C ASP A 54 -5.15 -27.98 -8.21
N ALA A 55 -5.06 -29.05 -7.41
CA ALA A 55 -6.24 -29.76 -6.92
C ALA A 55 -6.94 -29.03 -5.75
N ALA A 56 -6.19 -28.35 -4.90
CA ALA A 56 -6.72 -27.72 -3.68
C ALA A 56 -7.14 -26.27 -3.90
N ILE A 57 -6.42 -25.52 -4.76
CA ILE A 57 -6.60 -24.09 -4.94
C ILE A 57 -7.38 -23.82 -6.22
N LEU A 58 -8.56 -23.25 -6.06
CA LEU A 58 -9.41 -22.84 -7.17
C LEU A 58 -9.23 -21.34 -7.43
N TRP A 59 -8.99 -20.98 -8.68
CA TRP A 59 -8.88 -19.59 -9.09
C TRP A 59 -10.25 -19.06 -9.51
N LYS A 60 -10.70 -18.01 -8.86
CA LYS A 60 -11.98 -17.34 -9.15
C LYS A 60 -11.76 -15.94 -9.64
N ARG A 61 -12.62 -15.48 -10.53
CA ARG A 61 -12.69 -14.06 -10.86
C ARG A 61 -13.12 -13.25 -9.64
N ALA A 62 -12.58 -12.04 -9.49
CA ALA A 62 -12.95 -11.16 -8.39
C ALA A 62 -14.47 -10.90 -8.30
N GLY A 63 -15.15 -10.86 -9.44
CA GLY A 63 -16.60 -10.71 -9.49
C GLY A 63 -17.39 -11.94 -9.04
N ASP A 64 -16.76 -13.09 -8.91
CA ASP A 64 -17.40 -14.37 -8.54
C ASP A 64 -17.00 -14.83 -7.12
N LEU A 65 -16.29 -13.99 -6.38
CA LEU A 65 -15.86 -14.30 -5.01
C LEU A 65 -17.03 -14.30 -4.02
N TRP A 66 -18.03 -13.45 -4.26
CA TRP A 66 -19.14 -13.28 -3.34
C TRP A 66 -20.50 -13.29 -4.06
N GLU A 67 -21.49 -13.87 -3.41
CA GLU A 67 -22.88 -13.71 -3.81
C GLU A 67 -23.43 -12.33 -3.42
N GLY A 68 -24.38 -11.79 -4.20
CA GLY A 68 -25.05 -10.54 -3.93
C GLY A 68 -24.43 -9.30 -4.58
N PRO A 69 -24.28 -8.14 -3.90
CA PRO A 69 -23.82 -6.90 -4.52
C PRO A 69 -22.44 -7.05 -5.18
N ALA A 70 -22.25 -6.37 -6.31
CA ALA A 70 -21.02 -6.45 -7.10
C ALA A 70 -19.77 -6.02 -6.29
N ALA A 71 -18.63 -6.67 -6.56
CA ALA A 71 -17.32 -6.22 -6.11
C ALA A 71 -17.04 -4.79 -6.58
N ARG A 72 -16.21 -4.06 -5.83
CA ARG A 72 -15.76 -2.70 -6.18
C ARG A 72 -14.24 -2.66 -6.17
N LEU A 73 -13.65 -1.84 -7.03
CA LEU A 73 -12.21 -1.62 -6.94
C LEU A 73 -11.89 -0.86 -5.65
N PHE A 74 -12.49 0.31 -5.49
CA PHE A 74 -12.48 1.11 -4.26
C PHE A 74 -13.91 1.52 -3.91
N LYS A 75 -14.23 1.68 -2.65
CA LYS A 75 -15.54 2.18 -2.20
C LYS A 75 -15.62 3.70 -2.33
N LYS A 76 -14.65 4.39 -1.79
CA LYS A 76 -14.40 5.82 -1.97
C LYS A 76 -12.91 6.05 -2.20
N ARG A 77 -12.10 5.66 -1.23
CA ARG A 77 -10.64 5.64 -1.25
C ARG A 77 -10.17 4.40 -0.50
N SER A 78 -8.91 4.05 -0.68
CA SER A 78 -8.27 3.01 0.12
C SER A 78 -8.27 3.38 1.61
N SER A 79 -8.45 2.39 2.45
CA SER A 79 -8.40 2.55 3.91
C SER A 79 -7.61 1.40 4.52
N PRO A 80 -6.84 1.62 5.61
CA PRO A 80 -6.20 0.53 6.33
C PRO A 80 -7.20 -0.54 6.81
N GLU A 81 -8.45 -0.14 7.05
CA GLU A 81 -9.53 -1.02 7.48
C GLU A 81 -9.96 -2.03 6.39
N ASP A 82 -9.59 -1.78 5.14
CA ASP A 82 -9.91 -2.68 4.02
C ASP A 82 -8.99 -3.90 3.96
N ILE A 83 -7.93 -3.94 4.80
CA ILE A 83 -6.84 -4.89 4.73
C ILE A 83 -6.97 -5.93 5.82
N ALA A 84 -6.99 -7.21 5.43
CA ALA A 84 -6.82 -8.32 6.35
C ALA A 84 -5.80 -9.31 5.77
N GLN A 85 -4.98 -9.90 6.63
CA GLN A 85 -3.99 -10.89 6.23
C GLN A 85 -4.60 -12.28 6.19
N GLY A 86 -4.22 -13.05 5.17
CA GLY A 86 -4.55 -14.46 5.04
C GLY A 86 -3.37 -15.37 5.41
N GLN A 87 -3.13 -16.39 4.58
CA GLN A 87 -2.19 -17.46 4.91
C GLN A 87 -0.74 -17.20 4.43
N LEU A 88 -0.46 -16.09 3.77
CA LEU A 88 0.88 -15.74 3.28
C LEU A 88 1.65 -14.92 4.32
N GLY A 89 2.95 -15.12 4.38
CA GLY A 89 3.85 -14.36 5.28
C GLY A 89 4.26 -13.00 4.70
N ASP A 90 3.31 -12.26 4.17
CA ASP A 90 3.49 -10.96 3.51
C ASP A 90 3.03 -9.77 4.37
N CYS A 91 3.06 -9.94 5.70
CA CYS A 91 2.68 -8.90 6.66
C CYS A 91 3.40 -7.57 6.41
N TRP A 92 4.66 -7.61 5.96
CA TRP A 92 5.45 -6.44 5.58
C TRP A 92 4.80 -5.63 4.44
N LEU A 93 4.25 -6.33 3.43
CA LEU A 93 3.53 -5.69 2.32
C LEU A 93 2.21 -5.09 2.82
N LEU A 94 1.40 -5.87 3.51
CA LEU A 94 0.11 -5.42 4.02
C LEU A 94 0.25 -4.26 5.01
N ALA A 95 1.29 -4.27 5.85
CA ALA A 95 1.62 -3.15 6.72
C ALA A 95 1.98 -1.88 5.93
N ALA A 96 2.78 -2.02 4.87
CA ALA A 96 3.07 -0.89 4.00
C ALA A 96 1.81 -0.34 3.31
N LEU A 97 0.92 -1.23 2.85
CA LEU A 97 -0.38 -0.82 2.29
C LEU A 97 -1.20 -0.04 3.31
N ALA A 98 -1.24 -0.52 4.56
CA ALA A 98 -1.95 0.16 5.64
C ALA A 98 -1.37 1.55 5.90
N CYS A 99 -0.04 1.67 6.05
CA CYS A 99 0.63 2.96 6.24
C CYS A 99 0.36 3.94 5.08
N LEU A 100 0.42 3.47 3.83
CA LEU A 100 0.19 4.30 2.66
C LEU A 100 -1.28 4.70 2.51
N SER A 101 -2.22 3.83 2.88
CA SER A 101 -3.65 4.13 2.79
C SER A 101 -4.11 5.23 3.77
N GLU A 102 -3.31 5.57 4.80
CA GLU A 102 -3.50 6.77 5.61
C GLU A 102 -3.31 8.07 4.81
N ARG A 103 -2.63 7.99 3.67
CA ARG A 103 -2.38 9.13 2.80
C ARG A 103 -3.32 9.05 1.58
N ALA A 104 -4.21 10.01 1.46
CA ALA A 104 -5.19 10.06 0.38
C ALA A 104 -4.51 9.95 -1.00
N GLY A 105 -5.00 9.04 -1.83
CA GLY A 105 -4.51 8.83 -3.18
C GLY A 105 -3.18 8.05 -3.29
N ALA A 106 -2.52 7.69 -2.18
CA ALA A 106 -1.23 7.01 -2.26
C ALA A 106 -1.32 5.59 -2.86
N ILE A 107 -2.36 4.86 -2.54
CA ILE A 107 -2.63 3.53 -3.11
C ILE A 107 -3.22 3.64 -4.52
N GLU A 108 -4.19 4.51 -4.68
CA GLU A 108 -4.90 4.69 -5.94
C GLU A 108 -3.95 5.03 -7.09
N ARG A 109 -2.85 5.72 -6.81
CA ARG A 109 -1.81 6.04 -7.81
C ARG A 109 -1.15 4.83 -8.43
N CYS A 110 -1.03 3.74 -7.69
CA CYS A 110 -0.50 2.50 -8.22
C CYS A 110 -1.40 1.91 -9.32
N PHE A 111 -2.67 2.31 -9.36
CA PHE A 111 -3.63 1.79 -10.34
C PHE A 111 -3.79 2.74 -11.53
N GLU A 112 -3.55 2.28 -12.74
CA GLU A 112 -3.98 2.95 -13.97
C GLU A 112 -5.46 2.64 -14.26
N THR A 113 -5.91 1.43 -13.95
CA THR A 113 -7.32 1.06 -14.02
C THR A 113 -8.01 1.55 -12.75
N ARG A 114 -8.97 2.48 -12.90
CA ARG A 114 -9.61 3.17 -11.76
C ARG A 114 -10.95 2.57 -11.35
N GLU A 115 -11.52 1.72 -12.17
CA GLU A 115 -12.83 1.12 -11.94
C GLU A 115 -12.79 -0.40 -12.15
N ILE A 116 -13.88 -1.07 -11.79
CA ILE A 116 -14.02 -2.50 -12.06
C ILE A 116 -13.95 -2.76 -13.56
N SER A 117 -13.01 -3.59 -13.96
CA SER A 117 -12.83 -4.00 -15.35
C SER A 117 -13.85 -5.08 -15.73
N VAL A 118 -14.69 -4.79 -16.71
CA VAL A 118 -15.63 -5.78 -17.28
C VAL A 118 -14.89 -6.97 -17.89
N ARG A 119 -13.67 -6.73 -18.36
CA ARG A 119 -12.81 -7.76 -18.98
C ARG A 119 -11.92 -8.49 -17.97
N GLY A 120 -11.91 -8.04 -16.70
CA GLY A 120 -10.98 -8.54 -15.69
C GLY A 120 -9.52 -8.18 -15.94
N LEU A 121 -9.25 -7.13 -16.72
CA LEU A 121 -7.89 -6.65 -16.99
C LEU A 121 -7.61 -5.41 -16.12
N TYR A 122 -6.54 -5.48 -15.34
CA TYR A 122 -6.08 -4.37 -14.49
C TYR A 122 -4.65 -3.99 -14.82
N LYS A 123 -4.40 -2.70 -14.83
CA LYS A 123 -3.09 -2.11 -15.05
C LYS A 123 -2.68 -1.36 -13.79
N LEU A 124 -1.52 -1.70 -13.27
CA LEU A 124 -0.90 -1.06 -12.11
C LEU A 124 0.52 -0.61 -12.48
N LYS A 125 1.10 0.23 -11.64
CA LYS A 125 2.50 0.63 -11.73
C LYS A 125 3.19 0.34 -10.41
N LEU A 126 4.37 -0.27 -10.50
CA LEU A 126 5.29 -0.45 -9.38
C LEU A 126 6.66 0.09 -9.80
N TYR A 127 7.36 0.71 -8.86
CA TYR A 127 8.71 1.23 -9.10
C TYR A 127 9.74 0.12 -8.87
N ASP A 128 10.56 -0.14 -9.87
CA ASP A 128 11.71 -1.03 -9.75
C ASP A 128 12.92 -0.20 -9.29
N GLY A 129 13.24 -0.28 -8.01
CA GLY A 129 14.36 0.47 -7.44
C GLY A 129 15.74 0.03 -7.95
N GLN A 130 15.85 -1.13 -8.59
CA GLN A 130 17.11 -1.59 -9.21
C GLN A 130 17.35 -0.92 -10.57
N ARG A 131 16.25 -0.75 -11.33
CA ARG A 131 16.28 -0.13 -12.65
C ARG A 131 15.99 1.36 -12.61
N GLU A 132 15.56 1.84 -11.44
CA GLU A 132 15.11 3.22 -11.23
C GLU A 132 13.99 3.65 -12.18
N GLU A 133 13.10 2.70 -12.52
CA GLU A 133 12.01 2.95 -13.48
C GLU A 133 10.65 2.44 -12.96
N TRP A 134 9.58 3.04 -13.47
CA TRP A 134 8.23 2.56 -13.24
C TRP A 134 7.90 1.42 -14.18
N VAL A 135 7.59 0.26 -13.62
CA VAL A 135 7.19 -0.94 -14.35
C VAL A 135 5.66 -1.04 -14.36
N ARG A 136 5.09 -1.16 -15.55
CA ARG A 136 3.65 -1.41 -15.68
C ARG A 136 3.35 -2.89 -15.49
N MET A 137 2.53 -3.18 -14.49
CA MET A 137 2.01 -4.50 -14.19
C MET A 137 0.63 -4.65 -14.82
N ILE A 138 0.49 -5.59 -15.75
CA ILE A 138 -0.80 -5.97 -16.33
C ILE A 138 -1.17 -7.32 -15.73
N ILE A 139 -2.31 -7.38 -15.04
CA ILE A 139 -2.80 -8.59 -14.37
C ILE A 139 -4.27 -8.83 -14.73
N ASP A 140 -4.70 -10.06 -14.61
CA ASP A 140 -6.11 -10.40 -14.57
C ASP A 140 -6.64 -10.42 -13.13
N ASP A 141 -7.93 -10.63 -12.96
CA ASP A 141 -8.61 -10.72 -11.67
C ASP A 141 -8.92 -12.15 -11.23
N TYR A 142 -8.21 -13.15 -11.75
CA TYR A 142 -8.23 -14.47 -11.17
C TYR A 142 -7.44 -14.48 -9.85
N LEU A 143 -8.11 -14.82 -8.77
CA LEU A 143 -7.57 -14.83 -7.42
C LEU A 143 -7.59 -16.25 -6.85
N PRO A 144 -6.52 -16.69 -6.16
CA PRO A 144 -6.47 -18.02 -5.60
C PRO A 144 -7.40 -18.13 -4.40
N THR A 145 -8.22 -19.17 -4.38
CA THR A 145 -9.22 -19.42 -3.33
C THR A 145 -9.13 -20.84 -2.82
N GLU A 146 -9.38 -21.00 -1.53
CA GLU A 146 -9.60 -22.30 -0.88
C GLU A 146 -10.95 -22.23 -0.15
N HIS A 147 -11.76 -23.26 -0.28
CA HIS A 147 -13.14 -23.27 0.23
C HIS A 147 -13.98 -22.04 -0.20
N GLY A 148 -13.68 -21.50 -1.36
CA GLY A 148 -14.43 -20.37 -1.93
C GLY A 148 -14.02 -19.00 -1.44
N GLN A 149 -13.05 -18.88 -0.53
CA GLN A 149 -12.52 -17.63 0.01
C GLN A 149 -11.09 -17.37 -0.49
N PRO A 150 -10.68 -16.11 -0.71
CA PRO A 150 -9.29 -15.76 -0.99
C PRO A 150 -8.36 -16.33 0.10
N ILE A 151 -7.20 -16.86 -0.29
CA ILE A 151 -6.30 -17.53 0.67
C ILE A 151 -5.18 -16.63 1.19
N PHE A 152 -4.84 -15.56 0.46
CA PHE A 152 -3.79 -14.61 0.81
C PHE A 152 -4.39 -13.35 1.42
N ALA A 153 -4.12 -12.17 0.88
CA ALA A 153 -4.80 -10.99 1.39
C ALA A 153 -6.32 -11.17 1.32
N GLN A 154 -7.01 -10.65 2.30
CA GLN A 154 -8.47 -10.69 2.37
C GLN A 154 -9.00 -9.26 2.48
N PRO A 155 -10.03 -8.92 1.71
CA PRO A 155 -10.64 -7.61 1.83
C PRO A 155 -11.62 -7.60 3.00
N ASN A 156 -11.61 -6.53 3.76
CA ASN A 156 -12.66 -6.28 4.75
C ASN A 156 -13.88 -5.65 4.06
N GLY A 157 -14.69 -6.49 3.41
CA GLY A 157 -15.83 -6.05 2.60
C GLY A 157 -15.77 -6.61 1.19
N ARG A 158 -16.09 -5.78 0.19
CA ARG A 158 -16.15 -6.19 -1.22
C ARG A 158 -15.19 -5.39 -2.11
N GLU A 159 -14.19 -4.79 -1.53
CA GLU A 159 -13.16 -4.03 -2.21
C GLU A 159 -12.02 -4.93 -2.60
N ILE A 160 -11.65 -4.93 -3.88
CA ILE A 160 -10.68 -5.88 -4.41
C ILE A 160 -9.30 -5.29 -4.62
N TRP A 161 -9.08 -4.03 -4.30
CA TRP A 161 -7.81 -3.36 -4.55
C TRP A 161 -6.63 -4.03 -3.82
N VAL A 162 -6.85 -4.50 -2.58
CA VAL A 162 -5.81 -5.20 -1.80
C VAL A 162 -5.38 -6.46 -2.52
N LEU A 163 -6.34 -7.30 -2.94
CA LEU A 163 -6.11 -8.55 -3.64
C LEU A 163 -5.35 -8.35 -4.96
N LEU A 164 -5.74 -7.31 -5.71
CA LEU A 164 -5.11 -7.00 -7.00
C LEU A 164 -3.70 -6.44 -6.83
N LEU A 165 -3.49 -5.63 -5.79
CA LEU A 165 -2.17 -5.06 -5.52
C LEU A 165 -1.20 -6.14 -5.02
N GLU A 166 -1.64 -7.02 -4.13
CA GLU A 166 -0.88 -8.20 -3.71
C GLU A 166 -0.52 -9.08 -4.93
N LYS A 167 -1.49 -9.37 -5.80
CA LYS A 167 -1.23 -10.11 -7.05
C LYS A 167 -0.21 -9.42 -7.96
N ALA A 168 -0.29 -8.09 -8.08
CA ALA A 168 0.68 -7.34 -8.86
C ALA A 168 2.09 -7.43 -8.27
N PHE A 169 2.21 -7.39 -6.93
CA PHE A 169 3.48 -7.62 -6.24
C PHE A 169 3.96 -9.06 -6.41
N ALA A 170 3.08 -10.06 -6.31
CA ALA A 170 3.44 -11.46 -6.56
C ALA A 170 4.00 -11.64 -7.98
N LYS A 171 3.34 -11.09 -8.98
CA LYS A 171 3.83 -11.07 -10.36
C LYS A 171 5.15 -10.31 -10.49
N PHE A 172 5.30 -9.17 -9.82
CA PHE A 172 6.54 -8.37 -9.81
C PHE A 172 7.71 -9.14 -9.21
N CYS A 173 7.48 -9.98 -8.21
CA CYS A 173 8.48 -10.84 -7.55
C CYS A 173 8.65 -12.22 -8.20
N GLY A 174 7.72 -12.61 -9.08
CA GLY A 174 7.73 -13.89 -9.79
C GLY A 174 6.55 -14.80 -9.43
N ASP A 175 6.24 -14.96 -8.16
CA ASP A 175 5.13 -15.77 -7.64
C ASP A 175 4.69 -15.28 -6.25
N TYR A 176 3.58 -15.82 -5.74
CA TYR A 176 3.08 -15.47 -4.41
C TYR A 176 4.03 -15.90 -3.28
N GLN A 177 4.66 -17.06 -3.37
CA GLN A 177 5.59 -17.53 -2.33
C GLN A 177 6.79 -16.56 -2.16
N SER A 178 7.18 -15.88 -3.22
CA SER A 178 8.24 -14.89 -3.21
C SER A 178 7.92 -13.65 -2.35
N LEU A 179 6.66 -13.47 -1.95
CA LEU A 179 6.26 -12.43 -1.00
C LEU A 179 6.43 -12.87 0.47
N ALA A 180 6.69 -14.14 0.74
CA ALA A 180 6.89 -14.62 2.10
C ALA A 180 8.18 -14.08 2.71
N GLY A 181 8.05 -13.15 3.64
CA GLY A 181 9.15 -12.40 4.24
C GLY A 181 9.65 -11.24 3.38
N GLY A 182 9.88 -10.09 3.98
CA GLY A 182 10.35 -8.87 3.32
C GLY A 182 10.39 -7.69 4.28
N HIS A 183 10.68 -6.51 3.76
CA HIS A 183 10.79 -5.28 4.51
C HIS A 183 9.75 -4.26 4.06
N ILE A 184 9.14 -3.54 4.99
CA ILE A 184 8.13 -2.50 4.72
C ILE A 184 8.68 -1.44 3.76
N LEU A 185 9.93 -1.00 3.96
CA LEU A 185 10.55 0.03 3.13
C LEU A 185 10.61 -0.36 1.65
N TRP A 186 10.74 -1.65 1.33
CA TRP A 186 10.72 -2.10 -0.06
C TRP A 186 9.36 -1.87 -0.72
N ALA A 187 8.28 -2.22 -0.02
CA ALA A 187 6.93 -1.93 -0.52
C ALA A 187 6.69 -0.42 -0.64
N PHE A 188 7.16 0.37 0.33
CA PHE A 188 7.10 1.82 0.24
C PHE A 188 7.77 2.32 -1.04
N GLN A 189 9.01 1.90 -1.31
CA GLN A 189 9.71 2.31 -2.53
C GLN A 189 8.98 1.85 -3.77
N ALA A 190 8.56 0.58 -3.83
CA ALA A 190 7.89 0.02 -5.01
C ALA A 190 6.57 0.73 -5.34
N MET A 191 5.86 1.25 -4.34
CA MET A 191 4.60 1.96 -4.54
C MET A 191 4.74 3.47 -4.74
N THR A 192 5.82 4.07 -4.26
CA THR A 192 5.97 5.53 -4.28
C THR A 192 7.08 6.03 -5.19
N GLY A 193 8.12 5.23 -5.42
CA GLY A 193 9.37 5.65 -6.06
C GLY A 193 10.16 6.66 -5.23
N ASP A 194 9.79 6.86 -3.96
CA ASP A 194 10.40 7.83 -3.07
C ASP A 194 11.61 7.24 -2.31
N ASN A 195 12.35 8.09 -1.62
CA ASN A 195 13.47 7.65 -0.79
C ASN A 195 12.93 6.92 0.45
N VAL A 196 13.56 5.83 0.79
CA VAL A 196 13.22 5.04 1.96
C VAL A 196 14.45 4.83 2.84
N MET A 197 14.23 4.82 4.14
CA MET A 197 15.27 4.67 5.16
C MET A 197 14.79 3.69 6.21
N HIS A 198 15.68 2.85 6.66
CA HIS A 198 15.45 1.94 7.76
C HIS A 198 16.28 2.38 8.97
N PHE A 199 15.65 2.39 10.13
CA PHE A 199 16.33 2.61 11.40
C PHE A 199 16.12 1.39 12.28
N SER A 200 17.20 0.76 12.71
CA SER A 200 17.17 -0.37 13.64
C SER A 200 17.82 0.03 14.96
N LYS A 201 17.30 -0.51 16.04
CA LYS A 201 17.86 -0.27 17.36
C LYS A 201 18.98 -1.25 17.67
N GLU A 202 20.17 -0.74 17.92
CA GLU A 202 21.38 -1.50 18.25
C GLU A 202 22.04 -0.87 19.48
N ASP A 203 22.38 -1.68 20.48
CA ASP A 203 23.11 -1.24 21.68
C ASP A 203 22.65 0.11 22.26
N SER A 204 21.32 0.30 22.38
CA SER A 204 20.71 1.53 22.89
C SER A 204 20.85 2.76 21.98
N LYS A 205 21.15 2.57 20.69
CA LYS A 205 21.18 3.62 19.67
C LYS A 205 20.32 3.20 18.48
N TRP A 206 19.81 4.19 17.77
CA TRP A 206 19.13 4.01 16.50
C TRP A 206 20.14 4.18 15.38
N CYS A 207 20.36 3.11 14.61
CA CYS A 207 21.29 3.07 13.51
C CYS A 207 20.53 3.13 12.19
N ARG A 208 20.96 3.99 11.27
CA ARG A 208 20.38 4.12 9.95
C ARG A 208 20.95 3.10 8.98
N TYR A 209 20.05 2.54 8.19
CA TYR A 209 20.35 1.65 7.08
C TYR A 209 19.69 2.15 5.81
N ASP A 210 20.41 2.04 4.72
CA ASP A 210 19.86 2.25 3.38
C ASP A 210 19.63 0.90 2.68
N MET A 211 18.73 0.90 1.72
CA MET A 211 18.51 -0.30 0.91
C MET A 211 19.74 -0.61 0.06
N ARG A 212 20.08 -1.90 0.02
CA ARG A 212 21.15 -2.41 -0.82
C ARG A 212 20.57 -3.23 -1.95
N GLN A 213 21.12 -3.07 -3.14
CA GLN A 213 20.87 -3.96 -4.28
C GLN A 213 21.21 -5.41 -3.89
N PRO A 214 20.39 -6.39 -4.30
CA PRO A 214 20.68 -7.80 -4.02
C PRO A 214 21.97 -8.21 -4.71
N THR A 215 22.80 -8.93 -3.98
CA THR A 215 24.07 -9.49 -4.49
C THR A 215 23.89 -10.90 -5.07
N ASP A 216 22.73 -11.51 -4.88
CA ASP A 216 22.44 -12.86 -5.34
C ASP A 216 21.71 -12.82 -6.69
N GLU A 217 22.36 -13.33 -7.73
CA GLU A 217 21.81 -13.41 -9.09
C GLU A 217 20.54 -14.28 -9.15
N ASN A 218 20.38 -15.25 -8.25
CA ASN A 218 19.24 -16.13 -8.19
C ASN A 218 18.03 -15.47 -7.49
N ASN A 219 18.25 -14.41 -6.74
CA ASN A 219 17.24 -13.72 -5.97
C ASN A 219 17.23 -12.21 -6.29
N LYS A 220 17.09 -11.90 -7.57
CA LYS A 220 17.24 -10.55 -8.17
C LYS A 220 16.40 -9.43 -7.55
N ARG A 221 15.49 -9.74 -6.63
CA ARG A 221 14.56 -8.76 -6.04
C ARG A 221 14.53 -8.76 -4.52
N ARG A 222 15.33 -9.58 -3.84
CA ARG A 222 15.49 -9.47 -2.39
C ARG A 222 16.42 -8.31 -2.06
N ILE A 223 15.84 -7.30 -1.46
CA ILE A 223 16.55 -6.12 -1.00
C ILE A 223 17.23 -6.44 0.33
N GLY A 224 18.53 -6.20 0.40
CA GLY A 224 19.28 -6.18 1.65
C GLY A 224 19.31 -4.79 2.27
N LEU A 225 19.71 -4.72 3.53
CA LEU A 225 19.98 -3.48 4.25
C LEU A 225 21.49 -3.30 4.41
N ARG A 226 21.96 -2.07 4.29
CA ARG A 226 23.36 -1.70 4.53
C ARG A 226 23.40 -0.52 5.48
N LYS A 227 24.18 -0.65 6.56
CA LYS A 227 24.46 0.48 7.45
C LYS A 227 25.11 1.61 6.67
N THR A 228 24.73 2.84 6.94
CA THR A 228 25.29 4.02 6.28
C THR A 228 26.80 4.16 6.53
N GLU A 229 27.53 4.73 5.60
CA GLU A 229 28.96 5.01 5.73
C GLU A 229 29.22 6.50 5.47
N PRO A 230 29.62 7.29 6.50
CA PRO A 230 29.84 6.89 7.90
C PRO A 230 28.55 6.48 8.61
N PRO A 231 28.63 5.65 9.68
CA PRO A 231 27.46 5.23 10.44
C PRO A 231 26.70 6.43 11.00
N GLU A 232 25.40 6.49 10.71
CA GLU A 232 24.48 7.44 11.33
C GLU A 232 23.82 6.78 12.54
N GLU A 233 24.20 7.23 13.72
CA GLU A 233 23.74 6.69 15.01
C GLU A 233 23.14 7.79 15.86
N TYR A 234 21.97 7.51 16.47
CA TYR A 234 21.21 8.49 17.21
C TYR A 234 20.79 7.93 18.57
N LYS A 235 20.85 8.75 19.61
CA LYS A 235 20.21 8.45 20.89
C LYS A 235 18.70 8.62 20.80
N ASP A 236 17.96 8.06 21.74
CA ASP A 236 16.49 8.07 21.71
C ASP A 236 15.87 9.47 21.58
N ASP A 237 16.44 10.47 22.25
CA ASP A 237 15.95 11.86 22.19
C ASP A 237 16.30 12.58 20.87
N GLU A 238 17.44 12.26 20.28
CA GLU A 238 17.84 12.74 18.96
C GLU A 238 16.98 12.09 17.89
N PHE A 239 16.78 10.79 18.00
CA PHE A 239 15.96 10.03 17.06
C PHE A 239 14.48 10.47 17.11
N TYR A 240 13.95 10.79 18.30
CA TYR A 240 12.60 11.37 18.39
C TYR A 240 12.46 12.69 17.60
N LYS A 241 13.49 13.54 17.59
CA LYS A 241 13.49 14.77 16.76
C LYS A 241 13.47 14.46 15.26
N ILE A 242 14.16 13.38 14.87
CA ILE A 242 14.11 12.89 13.47
C ILE A 242 12.68 12.49 13.12
N LEU A 243 12.00 11.69 13.96
CA LEU A 243 10.61 11.32 13.74
C LEU A 243 9.68 12.55 13.64
N GLN A 244 9.87 13.54 14.51
CA GLN A 244 9.11 14.80 14.43
C GLN A 244 9.34 15.55 13.12
N THR A 245 10.59 15.55 12.64
CA THR A 245 10.92 16.20 11.35
C THR A 245 10.21 15.50 10.20
N TYR A 246 10.26 14.18 10.13
CA TYR A 246 9.61 13.41 9.07
C TYR A 246 8.08 13.44 9.17
N ASP A 247 7.52 13.51 10.38
CA ASP A 247 6.09 13.71 10.59
C ASP A 247 5.65 15.10 10.06
N ALA A 248 6.39 16.16 10.41
CA ALA A 248 6.13 17.52 9.91
C ALA A 248 6.22 17.61 8.37
N LEU A 249 7.10 16.83 7.76
CA LEU A 249 7.24 16.66 6.30
C LEU A 249 6.17 15.74 5.70
N ARG A 250 5.26 15.21 6.51
CA ARG A 250 4.21 14.27 6.11
C ARG A 250 4.75 13.00 5.45
N SER A 251 5.91 12.54 5.87
CA SER A 251 6.47 11.26 5.46
C SER A 251 5.59 10.10 5.95
N VAL A 252 5.65 8.97 5.25
CA VAL A 252 4.98 7.74 5.71
C VAL A 252 5.96 6.98 6.58
N MET A 253 5.53 6.56 7.75
CA MET A 253 6.37 5.88 8.71
C MET A 253 5.69 4.60 9.20
N GLY A 254 6.44 3.50 9.19
CA GLY A 254 6.04 2.22 9.75
C GLY A 254 7.02 1.79 10.84
N ALA A 255 6.55 1.14 11.87
CA ALA A 255 7.37 0.58 12.95
C ALA A 255 7.09 -0.92 13.09
N GLY A 256 8.11 -1.70 13.37
CA GLY A 256 7.96 -3.12 13.62
C GLY A 256 8.56 -3.56 14.95
N SER A 257 7.93 -4.57 15.52
CA SER A 257 8.45 -5.28 16.69
C SER A 257 9.20 -6.53 16.24
N ASP A 258 10.18 -6.97 17.02
CA ASP A 258 11.06 -8.06 16.67
C ASP A 258 10.32 -9.37 16.34
N LEU A 259 10.89 -10.10 15.40
CA LEU A 259 10.38 -11.39 14.91
C LEU A 259 10.69 -12.56 15.88
N ASP A 260 11.58 -12.38 16.83
CA ASP A 260 12.12 -13.45 17.68
C ASP A 260 11.06 -14.08 18.61
N GLY A 261 9.87 -13.49 18.78
CA GLY A 261 8.80 -14.11 19.57
C GLY A 261 9.17 -14.37 21.05
N SER A 262 10.41 -14.07 21.46
CA SER A 262 10.92 -14.27 22.81
C SER A 262 10.27 -13.32 23.82
N VAL A 263 9.71 -12.24 23.32
CA VAL A 263 8.90 -11.30 24.09
C VAL A 263 7.43 -11.58 23.80
N SER A 264 6.82 -12.39 24.65
CA SER A 264 5.37 -12.54 24.67
C SER A 264 4.70 -11.16 24.60
N SER A 265 3.56 -11.05 23.93
CA SER A 265 2.74 -9.84 23.80
C SER A 265 2.57 -9.09 25.12
N ARG A 266 3.60 -8.35 25.52
CA ARG A 266 3.54 -7.50 26.72
C ARG A 266 2.73 -6.26 26.36
N ASN A 267 1.72 -6.01 27.17
CA ASN A 267 0.84 -4.84 27.02
C ASN A 267 0.14 -4.75 25.64
N GLY A 268 0.03 -5.91 24.96
CA GLY A 268 -0.73 -6.02 23.74
C GLY A 268 0.03 -5.78 22.44
N ILE A 269 1.25 -5.28 22.40
CA ILE A 269 2.05 -5.20 21.17
C ILE A 269 2.38 -6.61 20.70
N ARG A 270 2.08 -6.92 19.44
CA ARG A 270 2.29 -8.24 18.85
C ARG A 270 3.71 -8.34 18.32
N PRO A 271 4.48 -9.38 18.67
CA PRO A 271 5.79 -9.62 18.09
C PRO A 271 5.67 -9.94 16.60
N GLY A 272 6.67 -9.55 15.82
CA GLY A 272 6.70 -9.78 14.37
C GLY A 272 5.62 -9.05 13.59
N HIS A 273 5.06 -7.97 14.15
CA HIS A 273 3.98 -7.21 13.54
C HIS A 273 4.40 -5.76 13.28
N ALA A 274 3.85 -5.18 12.22
CA ALA A 274 4.15 -3.82 11.81
C ALA A 274 2.96 -2.90 12.06
N TYR A 275 3.27 -1.69 12.49
CA TYR A 275 2.34 -0.63 12.87
C TYR A 275 2.61 0.64 12.08
N SER A 276 1.58 1.42 11.78
CA SER A 276 1.76 2.75 11.20
C SER A 276 2.09 3.76 12.32
N ILE A 277 3.07 4.62 12.12
CA ILE A 277 3.26 5.83 12.91
C ILE A 277 2.49 6.96 12.24
N ILE A 278 1.47 7.47 12.91
CA ILE A 278 0.51 8.43 12.35
C ILE A 278 0.95 9.86 12.62
N SER A 279 1.40 10.13 13.86
CA SER A 279 1.87 11.46 14.24
C SER A 279 2.74 11.42 15.49
N THR A 280 3.46 12.52 15.69
CA THR A 280 4.30 12.75 16.86
C THR A 280 3.87 14.03 17.55
N GLN A 281 3.85 14.05 18.90
CA GLN A 281 3.52 15.24 19.67
C GLN A 281 4.46 15.40 20.85
N LYS A 282 5.20 16.49 20.93
CA LYS A 282 6.01 16.84 22.11
C LYS A 282 5.28 17.84 22.97
N VAL A 283 4.97 17.44 24.19
CA VAL A 283 4.28 18.31 25.16
C VAL A 283 5.07 18.29 26.47
N ASN A 284 5.74 19.40 26.77
CA ASN A 284 6.67 19.49 27.89
C ASN A 284 7.76 18.39 27.82
N LYS A 285 7.81 17.51 28.82
CA LYS A 285 8.73 16.38 28.88
C LYS A 285 8.24 15.14 28.12
N PHE A 286 6.98 15.09 27.72
CA PHE A 286 6.39 13.91 27.10
C PHE A 286 6.61 13.91 25.58
N CYS A 287 7.24 12.87 25.10
CA CYS A 287 7.48 12.60 23.69
C CYS A 287 6.50 11.51 23.23
N MET A 288 5.38 11.93 22.61
CA MET A 288 4.24 11.08 22.29
C MET A 288 4.27 10.63 20.82
N LEU A 289 3.95 9.37 20.58
CA LEU A 289 3.73 8.83 19.24
C LEU A 289 2.31 8.29 19.17
N GLN A 290 1.61 8.61 18.09
CA GLN A 290 0.34 7.98 17.73
C GLN A 290 0.63 6.86 16.74
N LEU A 291 0.23 5.65 17.12
CA LEU A 291 0.36 4.47 16.28
C LEU A 291 -1.02 3.94 15.89
N ARG A 292 -1.02 3.15 14.83
CA ARG A 292 -2.18 2.38 14.42
C ARG A 292 -1.78 0.93 14.17
N ASP A 293 -2.57 0.02 14.74
CA ASP A 293 -2.59 -1.38 14.34
C ASP A 293 -3.37 -1.52 13.01
N PRO A 294 -2.74 -1.97 11.91
CA PRO A 294 -3.45 -2.16 10.63
C PRO A 294 -4.61 -3.15 10.73
N TRP A 295 -4.60 -4.06 11.71
CA TRP A 295 -5.70 -5.01 11.90
C TRP A 295 -6.86 -4.46 12.73
N GLY A 296 -6.72 -3.24 13.28
CA GLY A 296 -7.79 -2.52 13.97
C GLY A 296 -8.32 -3.17 15.25
N ALA A 297 -7.73 -4.27 15.68
CA ALA A 297 -8.27 -5.13 16.75
C ALA A 297 -7.48 -5.05 18.07
N PHE A 298 -6.57 -4.05 18.18
CA PHE A 298 -5.61 -4.04 19.24
C PHE A 298 -5.76 -2.86 20.22
N ASP A 299 -5.60 -3.17 21.49
CA ASP A 299 -5.58 -2.18 22.56
C ASP A 299 -4.23 -2.20 23.29
N TRP A 300 -3.40 -1.19 23.06
CA TRP A 300 -2.28 -0.87 23.94
C TRP A 300 -2.78 -0.70 25.37
N SER A 301 -2.19 -1.43 26.33
CA SER A 301 -2.63 -1.44 27.73
C SER A 301 -1.65 -0.79 28.69
N GLY A 302 -0.54 -0.23 28.21
CA GLY A 302 0.44 0.50 29.01
C GLY A 302 0.07 1.96 29.28
N ASP A 303 1.06 2.74 29.65
CA ASP A 303 0.93 4.20 29.85
C ASP A 303 0.37 4.86 28.59
N TRP A 304 -0.52 5.85 28.77
CA TRP A 304 -1.20 6.56 27.68
C TRP A 304 -2.10 5.67 26.80
N SER A 305 -2.46 4.46 27.28
CA SER A 305 -3.53 3.68 26.67
C SER A 305 -4.89 4.40 26.77
N ALA A 306 -5.90 3.94 26.04
CA ALA A 306 -7.23 4.55 26.04
C ALA A 306 -7.81 4.67 27.48
N LYS A 307 -7.53 3.71 28.34
CA LYS A 307 -8.00 3.67 29.75
C LYS A 307 -7.03 4.26 30.77
N SER A 308 -5.91 4.83 30.31
CA SER A 308 -4.87 5.36 31.23
C SER A 308 -5.35 6.60 31.98
N SER A 309 -5.11 6.62 33.29
CA SER A 309 -5.38 7.79 34.14
C SER A 309 -4.49 9.00 33.84
N LEU A 310 -3.39 8.80 33.11
CA LEU A 310 -2.47 9.87 32.72
C LEU A 310 -3.14 10.95 31.86
N TRP A 311 -4.12 10.58 31.06
CA TRP A 311 -4.90 11.57 30.28
C TRP A 311 -5.62 12.58 31.17
N LYS A 312 -6.17 12.14 32.31
CA LYS A 312 -6.83 13.01 33.28
C LYS A 312 -5.82 13.81 34.12
N GLN A 313 -4.66 13.22 34.41
CA GLN A 313 -3.59 13.88 35.17
C GLN A 313 -2.87 14.97 34.35
N HIS A 314 -2.85 14.82 33.02
CA HIS A 314 -2.17 15.74 32.09
C HIS A 314 -3.09 16.21 30.97
N PRO A 315 -4.09 17.07 31.28
CA PRO A 315 -5.10 17.50 30.30
C PRO A 315 -4.52 18.30 29.12
N ASN A 316 -3.37 18.95 29.31
CA ASN A 316 -2.64 19.62 28.27
C ASN A 316 -2.07 18.64 27.22
N VAL A 317 -1.63 17.45 27.64
CA VAL A 317 -1.18 16.38 26.74
C VAL A 317 -2.38 15.80 25.99
N ALA A 318 -3.48 15.50 26.68
CA ALA A 318 -4.70 15.02 26.07
C ALA A 318 -5.20 15.97 24.97
N LYS A 319 -5.18 17.29 25.27
CA LYS A 319 -5.58 18.33 24.27
C LYS A 319 -4.65 18.37 23.08
N ALA A 320 -3.33 18.35 23.29
CA ALA A 320 -2.34 18.41 22.21
C ALA A 320 -2.38 17.16 21.32
N CYS A 321 -2.55 16.00 21.93
CA CYS A 321 -2.70 14.72 21.24
C CYS A 321 -4.08 14.54 20.60
N LYS A 322 -5.03 15.46 20.82
CA LYS A 322 -6.43 15.30 20.38
C LYS A 322 -6.97 13.92 20.78
N PHE A 323 -6.68 13.52 22.02
CA PHE A 323 -7.01 12.20 22.52
C PHE A 323 -8.50 11.91 22.38
N ASP A 324 -8.81 10.75 21.79
CA ASP A 324 -10.16 10.20 21.67
C ASP A 324 -10.18 8.81 22.31
N GLU A 325 -11.03 8.62 23.30
CA GLU A 325 -11.19 7.36 24.04
C GLU A 325 -11.76 6.23 23.15
N SER A 326 -12.43 6.55 22.05
CA SER A 326 -13.03 5.57 21.13
C SER A 326 -11.99 4.72 20.36
N GLY A 327 -10.74 5.14 20.35
CA GLY A 327 -9.55 4.43 19.87
C GLY A 327 -9.54 4.06 18.38
N LYS A 328 -10.53 3.37 17.88
CA LYS A 328 -10.66 2.90 16.48
C LYS A 328 -9.36 2.32 15.87
N GLY A 329 -8.59 1.55 16.66
CA GLY A 329 -7.30 1.00 16.24
C GLY A 329 -6.13 1.97 16.37
N PHE A 330 -6.36 3.23 16.78
CA PHE A 330 -5.32 4.19 17.11
C PHE A 330 -5.01 4.16 18.59
N PHE A 331 -3.75 4.27 18.92
CA PHE A 331 -3.32 4.41 20.31
C PHE A 331 -2.14 5.35 20.43
N TRP A 332 -1.98 5.94 21.61
CA TRP A 332 -0.85 6.78 21.94
C TRP A 332 0.11 6.05 22.85
N MET A 333 1.40 6.31 22.65
CA MET A 333 2.48 5.74 23.43
C MET A 333 3.55 6.80 23.63
N GLU A 334 4.21 6.80 24.78
CA GLU A 334 5.38 7.65 25.00
C GLU A 334 6.62 6.98 24.41
N MET A 335 7.58 7.77 23.89
CA MET A 335 8.82 7.27 23.29
C MET A 335 9.57 6.28 24.20
N LYS A 336 9.54 6.49 25.53
CA LYS A 336 10.16 5.57 26.48
C LYS A 336 9.58 4.15 26.44
N ASP A 337 8.29 4.02 26.13
CA ASP A 337 7.63 2.72 26.00
C ASP A 337 7.79 2.18 24.59
N PHE A 338 7.73 3.08 23.59
CA PHE A 338 7.96 2.72 22.19
C PHE A 338 9.30 1.99 22.00
N ILE A 339 10.38 2.51 22.53
CA ILE A 339 11.73 1.91 22.43
C ILE A 339 11.89 0.55 23.11
N ARG A 340 10.91 0.14 23.93
CA ARG A 340 10.88 -1.17 24.58
C ARG A 340 10.11 -2.22 23.81
N HIS A 341 9.30 -1.79 22.85
CA HIS A 341 8.37 -2.64 22.12
C HIS A 341 8.63 -2.68 20.62
N PHE A 342 9.40 -1.73 20.11
CA PHE A 342 9.68 -1.62 18.69
C PHE A 342 11.19 -1.59 18.44
N ASP A 343 11.63 -2.36 17.46
CA ASP A 343 13.05 -2.60 17.16
C ASP A 343 13.50 -1.89 15.90
N TYR A 344 12.57 -1.57 15.01
CA TYR A 344 12.88 -0.84 13.78
C TYR A 344 11.76 0.12 13.36
N ILE A 345 12.16 1.11 12.56
CA ILE A 345 11.28 2.06 11.90
C ILE A 345 11.70 2.20 10.45
N ASP A 346 10.72 2.12 9.55
CA ASP A 346 10.87 2.40 8.13
C ASP A 346 10.22 3.74 7.80
N ILE A 347 10.98 4.63 7.16
CA ILE A 347 10.51 5.96 6.77
C ILE A 347 10.55 6.07 5.26
N CYS A 348 9.42 6.39 4.65
CA CYS A 348 9.30 6.75 3.25
C CYS A 348 9.19 8.26 3.15
N HIS A 349 10.29 8.89 2.72
CA HIS A 349 10.36 10.33 2.56
C HIS A 349 10.44 10.67 1.08
N ARG A 350 9.69 11.66 0.71
CA ARG A 350 9.57 12.12 -0.64
C ARG A 350 10.87 12.70 -1.20
N ARG A 351 11.19 12.35 -2.45
CA ARG A 351 12.22 13.07 -3.21
C ARG A 351 11.78 14.53 -3.37
N THR A 352 12.62 15.44 -2.94
CA THR A 352 12.36 16.88 -2.99
C THR A 352 12.31 17.40 -4.43
N GLY A 353 11.44 18.33 -4.70
CA GLY A 353 11.44 19.13 -5.94
C GLY A 353 10.10 19.26 -6.66
N VAL A 354 9.17 18.37 -6.44
CA VAL A 354 7.82 18.48 -7.00
C VAL A 354 6.82 18.43 -5.85
N GLY A 355 5.90 19.39 -5.80
CA GLY A 355 4.82 19.38 -4.81
C GLY A 355 4.11 18.03 -4.75
N ASP A 356 3.68 17.53 -3.57
CA ASP A 356 3.02 16.24 -3.49
C ASP A 356 1.62 16.31 -4.05
N LEU A 357 1.52 16.13 -5.34
CA LEU A 357 0.25 16.10 -6.02
C LEU A 357 -0.74 15.16 -5.33
N ARG A 358 -0.24 14.12 -4.64
CA ARG A 358 -1.06 13.19 -3.86
C ARG A 358 -1.71 13.85 -2.64
N LEU A 359 -1.03 14.81 -2.04
CA LEU A 359 -1.54 15.55 -0.88
C LEU A 359 -2.30 16.80 -1.28
N GLU A 360 -2.06 17.31 -2.49
CA GLU A 360 -2.74 18.48 -3.05
C GLU A 360 -4.04 18.12 -3.76
N ILE A 361 -4.13 16.88 -4.26
CA ILE A 361 -5.32 16.35 -4.92
C ILE A 361 -6.14 15.59 -3.88
N ASP A 362 -7.05 16.27 -3.22
CA ASP A 362 -8.11 15.62 -2.46
C ASP A 362 -9.21 15.08 -3.40
N GLU A 363 -10.18 14.37 -2.87
CA GLU A 363 -11.29 13.78 -3.63
C GLU A 363 -12.11 14.82 -4.41
N THR A 364 -11.93 16.10 -4.10
CA THR A 364 -12.66 17.23 -4.69
C THR A 364 -11.87 17.96 -5.78
N SER A 365 -10.60 17.60 -5.97
CA SER A 365 -9.64 18.31 -6.82
C SER A 365 -9.52 17.76 -8.25
N GLY A 366 -10.41 16.90 -8.68
CA GLY A 366 -10.44 16.37 -10.05
C GLY A 366 -10.70 17.44 -11.11
N CYS A 367 -10.18 17.24 -12.30
CA CYS A 367 -10.49 18.08 -13.47
C CYS A 367 -12.01 18.19 -13.70
N CYS A 368 -12.74 17.12 -13.41
CA CYS A 368 -14.20 17.05 -13.43
C CYS A 368 -14.83 17.07 -12.05
N GLY A 369 -14.06 17.41 -11.01
CA GLY A 369 -14.51 17.55 -9.64
C GLY A 369 -15.25 18.85 -9.38
N PRO A 370 -15.66 19.11 -8.11
CA PRO A 370 -16.34 20.35 -7.75
C PRO A 370 -15.59 21.59 -8.27
N LEU A 371 -16.33 22.55 -8.74
CA LEU A 371 -15.85 23.80 -9.37
C LEU A 371 -14.67 24.47 -8.65
N SER A 372 -14.54 24.29 -7.32
CA SER A 372 -13.47 24.85 -6.52
C SER A 372 -12.08 24.29 -6.87
N GLY A 373 -11.94 23.01 -7.15
CA GLY A 373 -10.65 22.39 -7.50
C GLY A 373 -10.21 22.80 -8.91
N CYS A 374 -11.13 22.78 -9.86
CA CYS A 374 -10.91 23.22 -11.23
C CYS A 374 -10.54 24.71 -11.27
N MET A 375 -11.24 25.57 -10.51
CA MET A 375 -10.97 27.01 -10.47
C MET A 375 -9.58 27.33 -9.91
N LYS A 376 -9.11 26.61 -8.88
CA LYS A 376 -7.74 26.78 -8.37
C LYS A 376 -6.70 26.37 -9.40
N GLY A 377 -6.91 25.26 -10.10
CA GLY A 377 -6.05 24.83 -11.20
C GLY A 377 -6.02 25.81 -12.35
N CYS A 378 -7.17 26.31 -12.78
CA CYS A 378 -7.30 27.30 -13.84
C CYS A 378 -6.66 28.65 -13.50
N ALA A 379 -6.87 29.14 -12.27
CA ALA A 379 -6.30 30.43 -11.82
C ALA A 379 -4.77 30.45 -11.85
N SER A 380 -4.13 29.28 -11.72
CA SER A 380 -2.67 29.18 -11.72
C SER A 380 -2.03 29.28 -13.09
N TYR A 381 -2.79 29.09 -14.19
CA TYR A 381 -2.23 29.03 -15.56
C TYR A 381 -3.03 29.73 -16.65
N TYR A 382 -4.03 30.51 -16.34
CA TYR A 382 -4.93 31.13 -17.33
C TYR A 382 -5.67 30.12 -18.25
N CYS A 383 -5.57 28.82 -17.99
CA CYS A 383 -6.37 27.78 -18.63
C CYS A 383 -6.49 26.57 -17.68
N CYS A 384 -7.44 25.70 -17.92
CA CYS A 384 -7.71 24.54 -17.05
C CYS A 384 -6.56 23.51 -16.97
N CYS A 385 -5.34 23.90 -17.27
CA CYS A 385 -4.27 22.97 -17.58
C CYS A 385 -3.49 22.46 -16.38
N ARG A 386 -3.31 23.26 -15.32
CA ARG A 386 -2.48 22.79 -14.21
C ARG A 386 -3.22 21.79 -13.33
N GLY A 387 -4.48 22.04 -13.07
CA GLY A 387 -5.32 21.07 -12.38
C GLY A 387 -5.50 19.79 -13.20
N CYS A 388 -5.71 19.94 -14.53
CA CYS A 388 -5.82 18.81 -15.45
C CYS A 388 -4.51 18.05 -15.60
N SER A 389 -3.37 18.73 -15.70
CA SER A 389 -2.05 18.11 -15.76
C SER A 389 -1.74 17.29 -14.52
N ALA A 390 -2.14 17.79 -13.35
CA ALA A 390 -1.98 17.07 -12.11
C ALA A 390 -2.74 15.73 -12.07
N LEU A 391 -3.84 15.63 -12.81
CA LEU A 391 -4.70 14.46 -12.81
C LEU A 391 -4.55 13.58 -14.05
N CYS A 392 -4.38 14.22 -15.22
CA CYS A 392 -4.39 13.50 -16.51
C CYS A 392 -2.99 13.18 -17.02
N CYS A 393 -1.97 13.98 -16.66
CA CYS A 393 -0.60 13.86 -17.14
C CYS A 393 0.37 13.36 -16.07
N GLU A 394 -0.11 12.65 -15.09
CA GLU A 394 0.67 12.07 -14.00
C GLU A 394 1.80 11.13 -14.45
N GLN A 395 1.78 10.73 -15.71
CA GLN A 395 2.64 9.68 -16.23
C GLN A 395 4.04 10.13 -16.59
N GLU A 396 4.27 11.42 -16.78
CA GLU A 396 5.53 11.87 -17.40
C GLU A 396 6.48 12.62 -16.48
N SER A 397 6.11 12.86 -15.22
CA SER A 397 6.76 13.97 -14.53
C SER A 397 7.46 13.72 -13.22
N ARG A 398 7.80 12.48 -12.90
CA ARG A 398 8.60 12.29 -11.68
C ARG A 398 10.09 12.57 -11.82
N THR A 399 10.58 12.70 -13.06
CA THR A 399 11.99 12.97 -13.35
C THR A 399 12.24 14.27 -14.10
N GLU A 400 11.21 14.91 -14.66
CA GLU A 400 11.37 16.14 -15.43
C GLU A 400 10.57 17.30 -14.83
N THR A 401 11.20 18.45 -14.75
CA THR A 401 10.53 19.74 -14.53
C THR A 401 9.54 19.94 -15.67
N VAL A 402 8.25 19.77 -15.40
CA VAL A 402 7.20 20.03 -16.35
C VAL A 402 7.29 21.48 -16.79
N ARG A 403 7.90 21.73 -17.92
CA ARG A 403 7.64 22.96 -18.64
C ARG A 403 6.21 22.85 -19.16
N PRO A 404 5.33 23.81 -18.86
CA PRO A 404 3.98 23.77 -19.40
C PRO A 404 4.08 23.75 -20.93
N SER A 405 3.55 22.72 -21.54
CA SER A 405 3.44 22.68 -22.98
C SER A 405 2.52 23.82 -23.40
N LYS A 406 2.98 24.64 -24.32
CA LYS A 406 2.23 25.79 -24.84
C LYS A 406 1.01 25.39 -25.70
N THR A 407 0.72 24.12 -25.81
CA THR A 407 -0.35 23.59 -26.64
C THR A 407 -1.26 22.70 -25.81
N CYS A 408 -2.14 23.30 -25.06
CA CYS A 408 -3.32 22.63 -24.57
C CYS A 408 -4.50 23.08 -25.42
N CYS A 409 -4.88 22.26 -26.37
CA CYS A 409 -6.11 22.48 -27.14
C CYS A 409 -7.29 22.10 -26.26
N CYS A 410 -7.96 23.10 -25.72
CA CYS A 410 -9.32 22.94 -25.28
C CYS A 410 -10.21 22.92 -26.54
N VAL A 411 -10.64 21.76 -26.97
CA VAL A 411 -11.78 21.56 -27.84
C VAL A 411 -12.74 20.65 -27.10
#